data_19fc2ae59f91581d9f7b8904484e7058
#
_entry.id   19fc2ae59f91581d9f7b8904484e7058
#
_cell.length_a   1.000
_cell.length_b   1.000
_cell.length_c   1.000
_cell.angle_alpha   90.00
_cell.angle_beta   90.00
_cell.angle_gamma   90.00
#
_symmetry.space_group_name_H-M   'P 1'
#
loop_
_entity.id
_entity.type
_entity.pdbx_description
1 polymer ?
#
loop_
_entity_poly.entity_id
_entity_poly.type
_entity_poly.pdbx_seq_one_letter_code
_entity_poly.pdbx_strand_id
1 'polypeptide(L)'
;ALYALSRFVEGRRKATDRLVTILVTAAFSLALIPLLSLAYTVVQNGAARFDAEFFTFSMRNIVGEGGGALHAIVGTLEITAIATLISVPIGIMAAIYLVEYGRGTIARLVTFFVDVMTGVPSIVAGLFAYALFVIFFGPGVRMGLGGAIALSVLMIPVVIRATEEMLKIVPNELREAAYALGVPKWLTVIKVVLPTALAGIATGVMISIARVIGETAPLLIIAGFTASMNYNPFDERMMTLPVFVYTSYANQGVDMQSYVDRAWAGALTLMLIVMVVVNIFLPLTKE
;
A
#
# COMPACT_ATOMS: atom_id res chain seq x y z
N ALA A 1 37.28 -21.27 -3.55
CA ALA A 1 38.14 -21.11 -4.73
C ALA A 1 38.26 -19.64 -5.14
N LEU A 2 37.17 -18.92 -5.50
CA LEU A 2 37.18 -17.53 -5.99
C LEU A 2 37.81 -16.54 -5.00
N TYR A 3 37.49 -16.64 -3.69
CA TYR A 3 38.05 -15.76 -2.66
C TYR A 3 39.58 -15.92 -2.55
N ALA A 4 40.08 -17.15 -2.57
CA ALA A 4 41.50 -17.42 -2.47
C ALA A 4 42.28 -16.85 -3.69
N LEU A 5 41.73 -17.04 -4.88
CA LEU A 5 42.29 -16.50 -6.12
C LEU A 5 42.35 -14.97 -6.13
N SER A 6 41.21 -14.33 -5.77
CA SER A 6 41.12 -12.88 -5.68
C SER A 6 42.04 -12.28 -4.60
N ARG A 7 42.26 -13.01 -3.49
CA ARG A 7 43.15 -12.60 -2.42
C ARG A 7 44.63 -12.58 -2.87
N PHE A 8 45.05 -13.56 -3.69
CA PHE A 8 46.43 -13.63 -4.22
C PHE A 8 46.69 -12.60 -5.32
N VAL A 9 45.70 -12.34 -6.20
CA VAL A 9 45.86 -11.46 -7.36
C VAL A 9 45.60 -9.99 -7.04
N GLU A 10 44.54 -9.67 -6.24
CA GLU A 10 44.04 -8.31 -6.04
C GLU A 10 44.16 -7.82 -4.59
N GLY A 11 44.62 -8.69 -3.69
CA GLY A 11 44.77 -8.37 -2.27
C GLY A 11 43.54 -8.60 -1.42
N ARG A 12 43.71 -8.60 -0.08
CA ARG A 12 42.70 -8.98 0.91
C ARG A 12 41.44 -8.12 0.84
N ARG A 13 41.57 -6.79 0.64
CA ARG A 13 40.43 -5.87 0.64
C ARG A 13 39.47 -6.14 -0.51
N LYS A 14 40.00 -6.26 -1.73
CA LYS A 14 39.17 -6.55 -2.92
C LYS A 14 38.60 -7.96 -2.90
N ALA A 15 39.31 -8.93 -2.35
CA ALA A 15 38.80 -10.29 -2.19
C ALA A 15 37.63 -10.35 -1.22
N THR A 16 37.65 -9.58 -0.10
CA THR A 16 36.56 -9.49 0.84
C THR A 16 35.35 -8.77 0.22
N ASP A 17 35.57 -7.68 -0.51
CA ASP A 17 34.52 -6.95 -1.22
C ASP A 17 33.78 -7.85 -2.22
N ARG A 18 34.50 -8.59 -3.06
CA ARG A 18 33.92 -9.60 -3.97
C ARG A 18 33.13 -10.68 -3.24
N LEU A 19 33.67 -11.20 -2.13
CA LEU A 19 32.95 -12.21 -1.33
C LEU A 19 31.63 -11.66 -0.83
N VAL A 20 31.64 -10.45 -0.24
CA VAL A 20 30.43 -9.79 0.25
C VAL A 20 29.42 -9.55 -0.88
N THR A 21 29.90 -9.05 -2.01
CA THR A 21 29.05 -8.84 -3.20
C THR A 21 28.38 -10.15 -3.66
N ILE A 22 29.16 -11.24 -3.75
CA ILE A 22 28.62 -12.56 -4.14
C ILE A 22 27.58 -13.04 -3.11
N LEU A 23 27.86 -12.90 -1.80
CA LEU A 23 26.93 -13.32 -0.75
C LEU A 23 25.65 -12.51 -0.77
N VAL A 24 25.73 -11.18 -0.93
CA VAL A 24 24.55 -10.30 -1.01
C VAL A 24 23.75 -10.61 -2.27
N THR A 25 24.40 -10.77 -3.41
CA THR A 25 23.72 -11.12 -4.67
C THR A 25 23.06 -12.50 -4.58
N ALA A 26 23.72 -13.48 -3.98
CA ALA A 26 23.17 -14.81 -3.80
C ALA A 26 21.96 -14.79 -2.84
N ALA A 27 22.06 -14.06 -1.72
CA ALA A 27 20.94 -13.88 -0.78
C ALA A 27 19.75 -13.19 -1.43
N PHE A 28 20.00 -12.14 -2.23
CA PHE A 28 18.96 -11.46 -2.99
C PHE A 28 18.30 -12.40 -4.02
N SER A 29 19.10 -13.13 -4.79
CA SER A 29 18.60 -14.10 -5.77
C SER A 29 17.78 -15.21 -5.11
N LEU A 30 18.22 -15.70 -3.95
CA LEU A 30 17.47 -16.69 -3.17
C LEU A 30 16.13 -16.14 -2.69
N ALA A 31 16.08 -14.88 -2.26
CA ALA A 31 14.85 -14.21 -1.84
C ALA A 31 13.86 -13.98 -3.01
N LEU A 32 14.35 -13.86 -4.24
CA LEU A 32 13.50 -13.71 -5.43
C LEU A 32 12.78 -15.02 -5.82
N ILE A 33 13.34 -16.20 -5.51
CA ILE A 33 12.77 -17.49 -5.91
C ILE A 33 11.32 -17.66 -5.40
N PRO A 34 11.00 -17.48 -4.10
CA PRO A 34 9.63 -17.59 -3.61
C PRO A 34 8.70 -16.55 -4.25
N LEU A 35 9.18 -15.32 -4.49
CA LEU A 35 8.40 -14.26 -5.10
C LEU A 35 8.01 -14.61 -6.54
N LEU A 36 8.98 -15.06 -7.34
CA LEU A 36 8.72 -15.48 -8.74
C LEU A 36 7.85 -16.72 -8.79
N SER A 37 8.05 -17.68 -7.88
CA SER A 37 7.21 -18.88 -7.76
C SER A 37 5.77 -18.52 -7.42
N LEU A 38 5.56 -17.60 -6.47
CA LEU A 38 4.22 -17.12 -6.12
C LEU A 38 3.56 -16.42 -7.32
N ALA A 39 4.26 -15.49 -7.97
CA ALA A 39 3.76 -14.79 -9.14
C ALA A 39 3.36 -15.77 -10.27
N TYR A 40 4.21 -16.75 -10.55
CA TYR A 40 3.93 -17.81 -11.53
C TYR A 40 2.66 -18.60 -11.16
N THR A 41 2.54 -19.03 -9.89
CA THR A 41 1.38 -19.79 -9.40
C THR A 41 0.09 -18.98 -9.50
N VAL A 42 0.13 -17.67 -9.13
CA VAL A 42 -1.02 -16.77 -9.25
C VAL A 42 -1.46 -16.62 -10.72
N VAL A 43 -0.51 -16.43 -11.63
CA VAL A 43 -0.82 -16.30 -13.06
C VAL A 43 -1.38 -17.60 -13.61
N GLN A 44 -0.74 -18.73 -13.32
CA GLN A 44 -1.14 -20.03 -13.83
C GLN A 44 -2.56 -20.43 -13.39
N ASN A 45 -2.87 -20.30 -12.09
CA ASN A 45 -4.17 -20.68 -11.55
C ASN A 45 -5.23 -19.59 -11.78
N GLY A 46 -4.85 -18.31 -11.71
CA GLY A 46 -5.78 -17.21 -11.93
C GLY A 46 -6.27 -17.07 -13.37
N ALA A 47 -5.49 -17.53 -14.34
CA ALA A 47 -5.87 -17.50 -15.75
C ALA A 47 -7.10 -18.36 -16.06
N ALA A 48 -7.38 -19.41 -15.30
CA ALA A 48 -8.49 -20.33 -15.53
C ALA A 48 -9.87 -19.63 -15.49
N ARG A 49 -10.03 -18.58 -14.69
CA ARG A 49 -11.30 -17.83 -14.51
C ARG A 49 -11.12 -16.33 -14.83
N PHE A 50 -10.13 -16.01 -15.69
CA PHE A 50 -9.86 -14.65 -16.13
C PHE A 50 -10.65 -14.33 -17.40
N ASP A 51 -11.97 -14.34 -17.30
CA ASP A 51 -12.93 -14.18 -18.39
C ASP A 51 -13.78 -12.92 -18.23
N ALA A 52 -14.56 -12.57 -19.27
CA ALA A 52 -15.41 -11.39 -19.25
C ALA A 52 -16.48 -11.44 -18.15
N GLU A 53 -17.01 -12.63 -17.83
CA GLU A 53 -18.00 -12.81 -16.78
C GLU A 53 -17.42 -12.43 -15.41
N PHE A 54 -16.17 -12.84 -15.10
CA PHE A 54 -15.49 -12.50 -13.88
C PHE A 54 -15.40 -10.98 -13.63
N PHE A 55 -15.21 -10.19 -14.69
CA PHE A 55 -15.08 -8.73 -14.61
C PHE A 55 -16.39 -7.97 -14.70
N THR A 56 -17.48 -8.58 -15.13
CA THR A 56 -18.75 -7.88 -15.40
C THR A 56 -19.87 -8.26 -14.44
N PHE A 57 -19.76 -9.39 -13.76
CA PHE A 57 -20.78 -9.87 -12.83
C PHE A 57 -20.34 -9.73 -11.36
N SER A 58 -21.31 -9.73 -10.45
CA SER A 58 -21.13 -9.88 -9.01
C SER A 58 -21.43 -11.31 -8.57
N MET A 59 -21.32 -11.61 -7.28
CA MET A 59 -21.67 -12.91 -6.70
C MET A 59 -23.15 -13.01 -6.26
N ARG A 60 -23.98 -12.01 -6.58
CA ARG A 60 -25.38 -11.97 -6.14
C ARG A 60 -26.15 -13.15 -6.71
N ASN A 61 -26.75 -13.94 -5.82
CA ASN A 61 -27.55 -15.15 -6.15
C ASN A 61 -26.77 -16.25 -6.91
N ILE A 62 -25.44 -16.24 -6.83
CA ILE A 62 -24.61 -17.29 -7.45
C ILE A 62 -24.21 -18.31 -6.38
N VAL A 63 -24.49 -19.58 -6.66
CA VAL A 63 -24.06 -20.75 -5.89
C VAL A 63 -23.41 -21.73 -6.86
N GLY A 64 -22.16 -22.09 -6.62
CA GLY A 64 -21.40 -22.96 -7.54
C GLY A 64 -20.69 -22.20 -8.66
N GLU A 65 -20.88 -22.63 -9.89
CA GLU A 65 -20.23 -22.05 -11.08
C GLU A 65 -20.74 -20.64 -11.42
N GLY A 66 -19.96 -19.89 -12.19
CA GLY A 66 -20.30 -18.53 -12.65
C GLY A 66 -19.99 -17.43 -11.66
N GLY A 67 -20.60 -16.26 -11.84
CA GLY A 67 -20.37 -15.06 -11.06
C GLY A 67 -19.04 -14.38 -11.31
N GLY A 68 -18.80 -13.27 -10.65
CA GLY A 68 -17.59 -12.48 -10.84
C GLY A 68 -17.23 -11.59 -9.68
N ALA A 69 -16.17 -10.81 -9.84
CA ALA A 69 -15.57 -9.99 -8.82
C ALA A 69 -15.78 -8.48 -9.03
N LEU A 70 -16.66 -8.05 -9.94
CA LEU A 70 -16.88 -6.63 -10.22
C LEU A 70 -17.13 -5.80 -8.96
N HIS A 71 -18.01 -6.29 -8.06
CA HIS A 71 -18.33 -5.63 -6.79
C HIS A 71 -17.10 -5.47 -5.88
N ALA A 72 -16.20 -6.45 -5.90
CA ALA A 72 -14.97 -6.41 -5.12
C ALA A 72 -13.89 -5.51 -5.74
N ILE A 73 -13.82 -5.46 -7.07
CA ILE A 73 -12.93 -4.56 -7.81
C ILE A 73 -13.31 -3.10 -7.53
N VAL A 74 -14.58 -2.76 -7.71
CA VAL A 74 -15.10 -1.41 -7.47
C VAL A 74 -14.87 -1.00 -6.02
N GLY A 75 -15.26 -1.83 -5.06
CA GLY A 75 -15.06 -1.51 -3.65
C GLY A 75 -13.59 -1.36 -3.26
N THR A 76 -12.68 -2.14 -3.85
CA THR A 76 -11.23 -1.95 -3.64
C THR A 76 -10.78 -0.57 -4.13
N LEU A 77 -11.18 -0.19 -5.33
CA LEU A 77 -10.80 1.09 -5.93
C LEU A 77 -11.38 2.27 -5.14
N GLU A 78 -12.66 2.22 -4.77
CA GLU A 78 -13.33 3.28 -4.02
C GLU A 78 -12.75 3.45 -2.62
N ILE A 79 -12.63 2.37 -1.85
CA ILE A 79 -12.08 2.43 -0.48
C ILE A 79 -10.64 2.91 -0.50
N THR A 80 -9.81 2.41 -1.44
CA THR A 80 -8.42 2.84 -1.57
C THR A 80 -8.30 4.30 -2.02
N ALA A 81 -9.15 4.74 -2.94
CA ALA A 81 -9.16 6.14 -3.38
C ALA A 81 -9.51 7.09 -2.23
N ILE A 82 -10.54 6.77 -1.43
CA ILE A 82 -10.93 7.57 -0.26
C ILE A 82 -9.79 7.57 0.78
N ALA A 83 -9.21 6.41 1.08
CA ALA A 83 -8.07 6.31 2.00
C ALA A 83 -6.88 7.16 1.53
N THR A 84 -6.59 7.15 0.23
CA THR A 84 -5.53 7.95 -0.39
C THR A 84 -5.81 9.45 -0.29
N LEU A 85 -7.05 9.87 -0.61
CA LEU A 85 -7.47 11.27 -0.51
C LEU A 85 -7.38 11.83 0.92
N ILE A 86 -7.56 10.99 1.92
CA ILE A 86 -7.41 11.37 3.33
C ILE A 86 -5.92 11.37 3.72
N SER A 87 -5.23 10.27 3.42
CA SER A 87 -3.90 10.00 3.98
C SER A 87 -2.80 10.84 3.35
N VAL A 88 -2.85 11.05 2.03
CA VAL A 88 -1.76 11.73 1.31
C VAL A 88 -1.65 13.20 1.70
N PRO A 89 -2.71 14.01 1.71
CA PRO A 89 -2.63 15.40 2.15
C PRO A 89 -2.18 15.52 3.62
N ILE A 90 -2.76 14.71 4.50
CA ILE A 90 -2.42 14.71 5.94
C ILE A 90 -0.97 14.32 6.13
N GLY A 91 -0.53 13.25 5.46
CA GLY A 91 0.84 12.74 5.57
C GLY A 91 1.89 13.72 5.07
N ILE A 92 1.67 14.33 3.90
CA ILE A 92 2.58 15.32 3.33
C ILE A 92 2.64 16.57 4.21
N MET A 93 1.50 17.11 4.67
CA MET A 93 1.47 18.28 5.54
C MET A 93 2.16 18.02 6.88
N ALA A 94 1.94 16.85 7.48
CA ALA A 94 2.61 16.46 8.72
C ALA A 94 4.13 16.34 8.53
N ALA A 95 4.59 15.73 7.44
CA ALA A 95 6.01 15.61 7.13
C ALA A 95 6.68 16.98 6.89
N ILE A 96 6.02 17.87 6.15
CA ILE A 96 6.49 19.25 5.96
C ILE A 96 6.61 19.95 7.31
N TYR A 97 5.60 19.81 8.17
CA TYR A 97 5.67 20.37 9.52
C TYR A 97 6.87 19.81 10.28
N LEU A 98 7.07 18.50 10.31
CA LEU A 98 8.17 17.86 11.06
C LEU A 98 9.55 18.29 10.56
N VAL A 99 9.76 18.38 9.26
CA VAL A 99 11.07 18.68 8.67
C VAL A 99 11.36 20.18 8.69
N GLU A 100 10.38 20.98 8.29
CA GLU A 100 10.63 22.42 8.06
C GLU A 100 10.31 23.29 9.28
N TYR A 101 9.29 22.93 10.06
CA TYR A 101 8.79 23.76 11.16
C TYR A 101 8.92 23.10 12.52
N GLY A 102 9.03 21.77 12.57
CA GLY A 102 8.92 20.99 13.79
C GLY A 102 10.02 21.29 14.79
N ARG A 103 9.69 21.98 15.86
CA ARG A 103 10.58 22.24 17.01
C ARG A 103 9.81 22.04 18.33
N GLY A 104 10.51 21.54 19.34
CA GLY A 104 9.93 21.42 20.68
C GLY A 104 9.02 20.20 20.89
N THR A 105 8.05 20.34 21.79
CA THR A 105 7.26 19.21 22.32
C THR A 105 6.27 18.65 21.31
N ILE A 106 5.63 19.52 20.51
CA ILE A 106 4.62 19.09 19.53
C ILE A 106 5.26 18.20 18.46
N ALA A 107 6.41 18.59 17.91
CA ALA A 107 7.11 17.76 16.93
C ALA A 107 7.49 16.39 17.51
N ARG A 108 7.96 16.34 18.75
CA ARG A 108 8.26 15.07 19.44
C ARG A 108 7.03 14.20 19.64
N LEU A 109 5.89 14.78 19.98
CA LEU A 109 4.64 14.05 20.12
C LEU A 109 4.15 13.48 18.78
N VAL A 110 4.17 14.29 17.71
CA VAL A 110 3.79 13.82 16.37
C VAL A 110 4.70 12.68 15.93
N THR A 111 6.02 12.82 16.08
CA THR A 111 6.98 11.74 15.74
C THR A 111 6.70 10.48 16.55
N PHE A 112 6.45 10.61 17.87
CA PHE A 112 6.12 9.47 18.73
C PHE A 112 4.85 8.75 18.24
N PHE A 113 3.77 9.48 17.93
CA PHE A 113 2.53 8.87 17.42
C PHE A 113 2.75 8.19 16.07
N VAL A 114 3.51 8.80 15.16
CA VAL A 114 3.85 8.20 13.86
C VAL A 114 4.62 6.89 14.06
N ASP A 115 5.59 6.86 14.98
CA ASP A 115 6.36 5.64 15.29
C ASP A 115 5.47 4.54 15.89
N VAL A 116 4.59 4.89 16.81
CA VAL A 116 3.61 3.95 17.39
C VAL A 116 2.69 3.39 16.30
N MET A 117 2.11 4.26 15.46
CA MET A 117 1.22 3.85 14.38
C MET A 117 1.90 2.92 13.36
N THR A 118 3.19 3.12 13.09
CA THR A 118 3.96 2.22 12.19
C THR A 118 4.05 0.80 12.74
N GLY A 119 4.02 0.62 14.05
CA GLY A 119 4.07 -0.68 14.74
C GLY A 119 2.70 -1.33 14.98
N VAL A 120 1.59 -0.66 14.69
CA VAL A 120 0.24 -1.18 14.95
C VAL A 120 -0.09 -2.34 13.99
N PRO A 121 -0.49 -3.53 14.49
CA PRO A 121 -1.01 -4.60 13.64
C PRO A 121 -2.25 -4.15 12.85
N SER A 122 -2.34 -4.52 11.58
CA SER A 122 -3.43 -4.04 10.70
C SER A 122 -4.83 -4.41 11.21
N ILE A 123 -4.97 -5.56 11.86
CA ILE A 123 -6.23 -5.97 12.49
C ILE A 123 -6.68 -4.98 13.58
N VAL A 124 -5.74 -4.43 14.35
CA VAL A 124 -6.02 -3.44 15.41
C VAL A 124 -6.52 -2.14 14.80
N ALA A 125 -5.97 -1.70 13.66
CA ALA A 125 -6.48 -0.53 12.93
C ALA A 125 -7.95 -0.75 12.49
N GLY A 126 -8.30 -1.95 12.04
CA GLY A 126 -9.68 -2.33 11.72
C GLY A 126 -10.61 -2.29 12.93
N LEU A 127 -10.17 -2.84 14.07
CA LEU A 127 -10.93 -2.81 15.33
C LEU A 127 -11.10 -1.38 15.86
N PHE A 128 -10.06 -0.55 15.76
CA PHE A 128 -10.14 0.86 16.12
C PHE A 128 -11.16 1.61 15.26
N ALA A 129 -11.12 1.44 13.95
CA ALA A 129 -12.10 2.05 13.05
C ALA A 129 -13.51 1.54 13.36
N TYR A 130 -13.68 0.24 13.59
CA TYR A 130 -14.97 -0.34 13.97
C TYR A 130 -15.49 0.26 15.29
N ALA A 131 -14.67 0.33 16.32
CA ALA A 131 -15.07 0.93 17.60
C ALA A 131 -15.47 2.39 17.46
N LEU A 132 -14.73 3.18 16.66
CA LEU A 132 -15.05 4.56 16.34
C LEU A 132 -16.43 4.67 15.66
N PHE A 133 -16.69 3.83 14.65
CA PHE A 133 -17.95 3.86 13.91
C PHE A 133 -19.15 3.40 14.76
N VAL A 134 -18.96 2.45 15.65
CA VAL A 134 -20.01 2.01 16.59
C VAL A 134 -20.49 3.15 17.47
N ILE A 135 -19.63 4.08 17.87
CA ILE A 135 -20.00 5.25 18.68
C ILE A 135 -20.97 6.17 17.92
N PHE A 136 -20.79 6.34 16.61
CA PHE A 136 -21.59 7.28 15.81
C PHE A 136 -22.80 6.63 15.13
N PHE A 137 -22.67 5.36 14.70
CA PHE A 137 -23.68 4.68 13.87
C PHE A 137 -24.33 3.48 14.56
N GLY A 138 -23.88 3.13 15.77
CA GLY A 138 -24.41 2.02 16.53
C GLY A 138 -23.72 0.67 16.23
N PRO A 139 -24.05 -0.35 17.04
CA PRO A 139 -23.44 -1.68 16.94
C PRO A 139 -23.81 -2.40 15.65
N GLY A 140 -22.86 -3.15 15.08
CA GLY A 140 -23.06 -3.91 13.85
C GLY A 140 -22.81 -3.12 12.55
N VAL A 141 -22.47 -1.82 12.65
CA VAL A 141 -22.15 -0.97 11.51
C VAL A 141 -20.99 -1.55 10.71
N ARG A 142 -21.17 -1.62 9.39
CA ARG A 142 -20.12 -1.99 8.44
C ARG A 142 -20.37 -1.21 7.14
N MET A 143 -19.37 -0.44 6.71
CA MET A 143 -19.47 0.38 5.50
C MET A 143 -18.10 0.63 4.89
N GLY A 144 -18.07 1.00 3.62
CA GLY A 144 -16.83 1.28 2.87
C GLY A 144 -16.01 2.41 3.48
N LEU A 145 -16.64 3.48 3.95
CA LEU A 145 -15.97 4.62 4.61
C LEU A 145 -15.20 4.17 5.85
N GLY A 146 -15.76 3.26 6.64
CA GLY A 146 -15.07 2.68 7.78
C GLY A 146 -13.79 1.94 7.36
N GLY A 147 -13.87 1.19 6.25
CA GLY A 147 -12.72 0.55 5.63
C GLY A 147 -11.66 1.58 5.19
N ALA A 148 -12.08 2.66 4.55
CA ALA A 148 -11.18 3.72 4.12
C ALA A 148 -10.47 4.40 5.30
N ILE A 149 -11.17 4.64 6.41
CA ILE A 149 -10.57 5.19 7.65
C ILE A 149 -9.58 4.19 8.27
N ALA A 150 -9.91 2.90 8.31
CA ALA A 150 -8.99 1.87 8.80
C ALA A 150 -7.70 1.82 7.96
N LEU A 151 -7.82 1.88 6.63
CA LEU A 151 -6.66 1.97 5.73
C LEU A 151 -5.88 3.27 5.91
N SER A 152 -6.56 4.40 6.15
CA SER A 152 -5.91 5.70 6.38
C SER A 152 -5.02 5.68 7.62
N VAL A 153 -5.46 5.02 8.71
CA VAL A 153 -4.65 4.86 9.92
C VAL A 153 -3.32 4.14 9.62
N LEU A 154 -3.35 3.17 8.72
CA LEU A 154 -2.14 2.43 8.30
C LEU A 154 -1.29 3.21 7.28
N MET A 155 -1.93 3.99 6.42
CA MET A 155 -1.28 4.68 5.31
C MET A 155 -0.60 5.98 5.74
N ILE A 156 -1.21 6.77 6.62
CA ILE A 156 -0.69 8.06 7.08
C ILE A 156 0.77 7.97 7.57
N PRO A 157 1.16 7.08 8.50
CA PRO A 157 2.52 7.02 9.00
C PRO A 157 3.53 6.66 7.90
N VAL A 158 3.16 5.84 6.93
CA VAL A 158 4.02 5.46 5.80
C VAL A 158 4.26 6.66 4.88
N VAL A 159 3.20 7.42 4.56
CA VAL A 159 3.32 8.66 3.76
C VAL A 159 4.16 9.70 4.50
N ILE A 160 3.97 9.88 5.81
CA ILE A 160 4.77 10.81 6.63
C ILE A 160 6.25 10.44 6.54
N ARG A 161 6.62 9.18 6.81
CA ARG A 161 8.02 8.74 6.84
C ARG A 161 8.67 8.85 5.46
N ALA A 162 8.01 8.37 4.40
CA ALA A 162 8.53 8.49 3.05
C ALA A 162 8.73 9.95 2.63
N THR A 163 7.77 10.83 2.93
CA THR A 163 7.87 12.27 2.62
C THR A 163 8.96 12.94 3.47
N GLU A 164 9.06 12.62 4.76
CA GLU A 164 10.09 13.15 5.66
C GLU A 164 11.50 12.81 5.17
N GLU A 165 11.73 11.57 4.75
CA GLU A 165 13.02 11.13 4.18
C GLU A 165 13.36 11.90 2.91
N MET A 166 12.41 12.09 2.01
CA MET A 166 12.63 12.82 0.76
C MET A 166 12.90 14.31 1.00
N LEU A 167 12.18 14.94 1.92
CA LEU A 167 12.43 16.34 2.26
C LEU A 167 13.80 16.57 2.93
N LYS A 168 14.31 15.60 3.69
CA LYS A 168 15.65 15.66 4.30
C LYS A 168 16.79 15.53 3.30
N ILE A 169 16.58 14.89 2.16
CA ILE A 169 17.60 14.75 1.10
C ILE A 169 17.80 16.06 0.34
N VAL A 170 16.80 16.96 0.33
CA VAL A 170 16.94 18.27 -0.33
C VAL A 170 18.09 19.07 0.32
N PRO A 171 19.10 19.52 -0.45
CA PRO A 171 20.26 20.25 0.08
C PRO A 171 19.87 21.54 0.80
N ASN A 172 20.53 21.83 1.92
CA ASN A 172 20.28 23.07 2.67
C ASN A 172 20.69 24.33 1.91
N GLU A 173 21.67 24.22 1.02
CA GLU A 173 22.13 25.30 0.16
C GLU A 173 21.01 25.89 -0.71
N LEU A 174 20.05 25.07 -1.14
CA LEU A 174 18.88 25.56 -1.89
C LEU A 174 17.95 26.41 -1.01
N ARG A 175 17.80 26.02 0.27
CA ARG A 175 17.02 26.80 1.24
C ARG A 175 17.69 28.11 1.57
N GLU A 176 19.00 28.08 1.82
CA GLU A 176 19.81 29.25 2.14
C GLU A 176 19.86 30.25 0.98
N ALA A 177 20.01 29.76 -0.25
CA ALA A 177 19.96 30.62 -1.43
C ALA A 177 18.61 31.34 -1.58
N ALA A 178 17.50 30.64 -1.34
CA ALA A 178 16.18 31.25 -1.37
C ALA A 178 16.02 32.32 -0.27
N TYR A 179 16.50 32.03 0.93
CA TYR A 179 16.46 33.01 2.04
C TYR A 179 17.34 34.21 1.79
N ALA A 180 18.53 34.05 1.17
CA ALA A 180 19.41 35.14 0.78
C ALA A 180 18.76 36.11 -0.21
N LEU A 181 17.82 35.60 -1.04
CA LEU A 181 16.99 36.40 -1.96
C LEU A 181 15.76 37.03 -1.29
N GLY A 182 15.61 36.90 0.04
CA GLY A 182 14.48 37.43 0.79
C GLY A 182 13.18 36.63 0.66
N VAL A 183 13.22 35.40 0.11
CA VAL A 183 12.03 34.55 -0.03
C VAL A 183 11.58 34.05 1.34
N PRO A 184 10.29 34.21 1.72
CA PRO A 184 9.80 33.73 3.01
C PRO A 184 9.76 32.19 3.06
N LYS A 185 9.88 31.62 4.23
CA LYS A 185 10.02 30.17 4.46
C LYS A 185 8.95 29.33 3.78
N TRP A 186 7.69 29.71 3.93
CA TRP A 186 6.58 28.96 3.32
C TRP A 186 6.67 28.91 1.79
N LEU A 187 7.13 29.99 1.16
CA LEU A 187 7.29 30.06 -0.29
C LEU A 187 8.51 29.24 -0.76
N THR A 188 9.60 29.24 0.04
CA THR A 188 10.76 28.37 -0.19
C THR A 188 10.35 26.90 -0.14
N VAL A 189 9.50 26.50 0.81
CA VAL A 189 8.99 25.12 0.91
C VAL A 189 8.20 24.77 -0.34
N ILE A 190 7.26 25.63 -0.76
CA ILE A 190 6.35 25.32 -1.88
C ILE A 190 7.10 25.37 -3.24
N LYS A 191 8.00 26.34 -3.45
CA LYS A 191 8.61 26.58 -4.77
C LYS A 191 9.98 25.95 -4.96
N VAL A 192 10.66 25.55 -3.88
CA VAL A 192 12.01 24.99 -3.95
C VAL A 192 12.03 23.58 -3.39
N VAL A 193 11.64 23.40 -2.12
CA VAL A 193 11.79 22.11 -1.43
C VAL A 193 10.86 21.04 -1.98
N LEU A 194 9.56 21.34 -2.07
CA LEU A 194 8.57 20.37 -2.56
C LEU A 194 8.81 19.94 -4.02
N PRO A 195 9.06 20.85 -4.98
CA PRO A 195 9.34 20.43 -6.36
C PRO A 195 10.61 19.58 -6.46
N THR A 196 11.65 19.89 -5.69
CA THR A 196 12.90 19.11 -5.65
C THR A 196 12.69 17.69 -5.08
N ALA A 197 11.79 17.53 -4.12
CA ALA A 197 11.48 16.24 -3.49
C ALA A 197 10.34 15.46 -4.17
N LEU A 198 9.65 16.05 -5.15
CA LEU A 198 8.37 15.57 -5.69
C LEU A 198 8.45 14.13 -6.21
N ALA A 199 9.48 13.79 -6.95
CA ALA A 199 9.65 12.44 -7.50
C ALA A 199 9.75 11.38 -6.40
N GLY A 200 10.53 11.68 -5.35
CA GLY A 200 10.65 10.79 -4.19
C GLY A 200 9.35 10.70 -3.37
N ILE A 201 8.65 11.82 -3.17
CA ILE A 201 7.35 11.86 -2.50
C ILE A 201 6.33 11.03 -3.28
N ALA A 202 6.25 11.19 -4.61
CA ALA A 202 5.37 10.40 -5.47
C ALA A 202 5.65 8.90 -5.35
N THR A 203 6.93 8.51 -5.31
CA THR A 203 7.34 7.12 -5.07
C THR A 203 6.86 6.61 -3.70
N GLY A 204 7.02 7.39 -2.65
CA GLY A 204 6.56 7.04 -1.30
C GLY A 204 5.04 6.88 -1.22
N VAL A 205 4.29 7.77 -1.86
CA VAL A 205 2.82 7.67 -1.98
C VAL A 205 2.42 6.42 -2.75
N MET A 206 3.06 6.14 -3.88
CA MET A 206 2.81 4.93 -4.68
C MET A 206 3.01 3.66 -3.85
N ILE A 207 4.11 3.55 -3.12
CA ILE A 207 4.40 2.39 -2.24
C ILE A 207 3.33 2.26 -1.15
N SER A 208 2.88 3.39 -0.58
CA SER A 208 1.82 3.41 0.44
C SER A 208 0.50 2.90 -0.11
N ILE A 209 0.11 3.32 -1.31
CA ILE A 209 -1.11 2.85 -2.01
C ILE A 209 -0.99 1.35 -2.32
N ALA A 210 0.12 0.93 -2.92
CA ALA A 210 0.36 -0.47 -3.28
C ALA A 210 0.27 -1.40 -2.07
N ARG A 211 0.74 -0.94 -0.90
CA ARG A 211 0.65 -1.67 0.36
C ARG A 211 -0.79 -1.82 0.84
N VAL A 212 -1.57 -0.74 0.89
CA VAL A 212 -2.92 -0.77 1.50
C VAL A 212 -3.97 -1.43 0.61
N ILE A 213 -3.79 -1.46 -0.71
CA ILE A 213 -4.67 -2.20 -1.64
C ILE A 213 -4.77 -3.68 -1.28
N GLY A 214 -3.69 -4.28 -0.77
CA GLY A 214 -3.63 -5.70 -0.38
C GLY A 214 -4.11 -6.01 1.04
N GLU A 215 -4.51 -5.03 1.83
CA GLU A 215 -4.92 -5.24 3.21
C GLU A 215 -6.26 -5.97 3.30
N THR A 216 -6.30 -7.05 4.07
CA THR A 216 -7.51 -7.90 4.23
C THR A 216 -8.14 -7.72 5.61
N ALA A 217 -7.36 -7.84 6.68
CA ALA A 217 -7.86 -7.94 8.05
C ALA A 217 -8.70 -6.72 8.50
N PRO A 218 -8.26 -5.46 8.31
CA PRO A 218 -9.06 -4.30 8.70
C PRO A 218 -10.36 -4.20 7.89
N LEU A 219 -10.32 -4.53 6.61
CA LEU A 219 -11.47 -4.45 5.72
C LEU A 219 -12.52 -5.52 6.04
N LEU A 220 -12.10 -6.73 6.39
CA LEU A 220 -13.01 -7.80 6.81
C LEU A 220 -13.83 -7.39 8.05
N ILE A 221 -13.24 -6.61 8.97
CA ILE A 221 -13.88 -6.18 10.21
C ILE A 221 -14.90 -5.08 9.95
N ILE A 222 -14.50 -3.98 9.29
CA ILE A 222 -15.31 -2.75 9.23
C ILE A 222 -16.01 -2.53 7.87
N ALA A 223 -15.42 -2.90 6.74
CA ALA A 223 -16.10 -2.87 5.46
C ALA A 223 -17.02 -4.09 5.28
N GLY A 224 -16.61 -5.22 5.84
CA GLY A 224 -17.36 -6.47 5.79
C GLY A 224 -17.25 -7.17 4.44
N PHE A 225 -18.23 -8.04 4.16
CA PHE A 225 -18.35 -8.72 2.88
C PHE A 225 -19.79 -8.69 2.37
N THR A 226 -19.96 -8.63 1.07
CA THR A 226 -21.25 -8.71 0.38
C THR A 226 -21.07 -9.38 -0.97
N ALA A 227 -22.08 -10.10 -1.43
CA ALA A 227 -22.14 -10.66 -2.77
C ALA A 227 -22.72 -9.67 -3.79
N SER A 228 -23.39 -8.62 -3.31
CA SER A 228 -24.08 -7.64 -4.13
C SER A 228 -23.17 -6.44 -4.42
N MET A 229 -23.45 -5.76 -5.55
CA MET A 229 -22.82 -4.51 -5.88
C MET A 229 -23.24 -3.40 -4.90
N ASN A 230 -22.31 -2.64 -4.40
CA ASN A 230 -22.50 -1.44 -3.64
C ASN A 230 -21.56 -0.35 -4.18
N TYR A 231 -22.14 0.79 -4.60
CA TYR A 231 -21.42 1.97 -5.08
C TYR A 231 -21.41 3.10 -4.04
N ASN A 232 -22.07 2.91 -2.89
CA ASN A 232 -22.13 3.92 -1.86
C ASN A 232 -21.23 3.54 -0.67
N PRO A 233 -20.03 4.14 -0.52
CA PRO A 233 -19.14 3.82 0.58
C PRO A 233 -19.67 4.28 1.94
N PHE A 234 -20.71 5.11 1.98
CA PHE A 234 -21.30 5.66 3.22
C PHE A 234 -22.43 4.81 3.78
N ASP A 235 -22.83 3.77 3.06
CA ASP A 235 -23.95 2.91 3.47
C ASP A 235 -23.65 1.45 3.13
N GLU A 236 -24.14 0.54 4.00
CA GLU A 236 -24.00 -0.91 3.86
C GLU A 236 -22.55 -1.45 3.73
N ARG A 237 -22.47 -2.76 3.63
CA ARG A 237 -21.19 -3.48 3.46
C ARG A 237 -20.64 -3.29 2.05
N MET A 238 -19.31 -3.21 1.96
CA MET A 238 -18.62 -3.08 0.69
C MET A 238 -17.54 -4.15 0.57
N MET A 239 -17.62 -4.97 -0.46
CA MET A 239 -16.64 -6.01 -0.73
C MET A 239 -15.35 -5.41 -1.29
N THR A 240 -14.20 -5.98 -0.90
CA THR A 240 -12.90 -5.68 -1.51
C THR A 240 -12.24 -6.94 -2.03
N LEU A 241 -11.34 -6.82 -3.01
CA LEU A 241 -10.65 -7.96 -3.62
C LEU A 241 -9.88 -8.82 -2.61
N PRO A 242 -9.10 -8.25 -1.65
CA PRO A 242 -8.44 -9.08 -0.64
C PRO A 242 -9.43 -9.88 0.22
N VAL A 243 -10.57 -9.28 0.58
CA VAL A 243 -11.63 -9.94 1.33
C VAL A 243 -12.34 -11.00 0.46
N PHE A 244 -12.57 -10.69 -0.83
CA PHE A 244 -13.15 -11.62 -1.80
C PHE A 244 -12.26 -12.88 -1.97
N VAL A 245 -10.96 -12.69 -2.16
CA VAL A 245 -9.99 -13.79 -2.26
C VAL A 245 -10.02 -14.65 -1.00
N TYR A 246 -9.94 -13.99 0.17
CA TYR A 246 -9.97 -14.68 1.45
C TYR A 246 -11.26 -15.47 1.66
N THR A 247 -12.42 -14.84 1.44
CA THR A 247 -13.72 -15.50 1.67
C THR A 247 -14.00 -16.60 0.68
N SER A 248 -13.62 -16.45 -0.59
CA SER A 248 -13.74 -17.49 -1.60
C SER A 248 -12.88 -18.71 -1.28
N TYR A 249 -11.65 -18.49 -0.78
CA TYR A 249 -10.76 -19.59 -0.42
C TYR A 249 -11.13 -20.26 0.91
N ALA A 250 -11.55 -19.48 1.91
CA ALA A 250 -11.83 -19.98 3.27
C ALA A 250 -13.25 -20.60 3.41
N ASN A 251 -14.22 -20.11 2.63
CA ASN A 251 -15.62 -20.54 2.73
C ASN A 251 -16.08 -21.19 1.41
N GLN A 252 -15.44 -22.29 1.06
CA GLN A 252 -15.77 -23.07 -0.12
C GLN A 252 -17.16 -23.72 0.02
N GLY A 253 -18.01 -23.57 -0.98
CA GLY A 253 -19.32 -24.20 -1.05
C GLY A 253 -19.26 -25.62 -1.62
N VAL A 254 -20.41 -26.10 -2.13
CA VAL A 254 -20.56 -27.47 -2.69
C VAL A 254 -19.59 -27.70 -3.87
N ASP A 255 -19.42 -26.71 -4.72
CA ASP A 255 -18.46 -26.74 -5.82
C ASP A 255 -17.15 -26.02 -5.43
N MET A 256 -16.30 -26.75 -4.70
CA MET A 256 -15.03 -26.26 -4.19
C MET A 256 -14.14 -25.64 -5.29
N GLN A 257 -14.08 -26.27 -6.46
CA GLN A 257 -13.16 -25.85 -7.54
C GLN A 257 -13.51 -24.44 -8.05
N SER A 258 -14.78 -24.15 -8.28
CA SER A 258 -15.22 -22.82 -8.72
C SER A 258 -14.89 -21.71 -7.72
N TYR A 259 -14.94 -22.01 -6.41
CA TYR A 259 -14.55 -21.05 -5.38
C TYR A 259 -13.04 -20.79 -5.38
N VAL A 260 -12.24 -21.83 -5.53
CA VAL A 260 -10.78 -21.74 -5.62
C VAL A 260 -10.35 -20.99 -6.87
N ASP A 261 -10.96 -21.30 -8.03
CA ASP A 261 -10.64 -20.62 -9.29
C ASP A 261 -10.97 -19.12 -9.24
N ARG A 262 -12.10 -18.73 -8.64
CA ARG A 262 -12.45 -17.33 -8.39
C ARG A 262 -11.47 -16.65 -7.44
N ALA A 263 -11.00 -17.34 -6.39
CA ALA A 263 -10.01 -16.81 -5.47
C ALA A 263 -8.68 -16.52 -6.20
N TRP A 264 -8.21 -17.45 -7.05
CA TRP A 264 -6.99 -17.24 -7.83
C TRP A 264 -7.14 -16.12 -8.87
N ALA A 265 -8.28 -16.04 -9.56
CA ALA A 265 -8.57 -14.94 -10.48
C ALA A 265 -8.63 -13.58 -9.76
N GLY A 266 -9.21 -13.55 -8.54
CA GLY A 266 -9.20 -12.36 -7.68
C GLY A 266 -7.79 -11.94 -7.25
N ALA A 267 -6.94 -12.89 -6.89
CA ALA A 267 -5.54 -12.65 -6.56
C ALA A 267 -4.75 -12.12 -7.77
N LEU A 268 -4.96 -12.69 -8.96
CA LEU A 268 -4.36 -12.21 -10.20
C LEU A 268 -4.81 -10.77 -10.52
N THR A 269 -6.10 -10.51 -10.40
CA THR A 269 -6.66 -9.16 -10.61
C THR A 269 -6.07 -8.15 -9.64
N LEU A 270 -5.94 -8.50 -8.35
CA LEU A 270 -5.32 -7.64 -7.35
C LEU A 270 -3.86 -7.33 -7.70
N MET A 271 -3.09 -8.34 -8.12
CA MET A 271 -1.70 -8.17 -8.58
C MET A 271 -1.62 -7.21 -9.78
N LEU A 272 -2.52 -7.35 -10.75
CA LEU A 272 -2.57 -6.46 -11.91
C LEU A 272 -2.96 -5.03 -11.54
N ILE A 273 -3.92 -4.82 -10.64
CA ILE A 273 -4.29 -3.47 -10.15
C ILE A 273 -3.08 -2.80 -9.50
N VAL A 274 -2.34 -3.50 -8.63
CA VAL A 274 -1.12 -2.96 -8.02
C VAL A 274 -0.09 -2.62 -9.08
N MET A 275 0.13 -3.48 -10.08
CA MET A 275 1.06 -3.20 -11.19
C MET A 275 0.63 -1.96 -11.99
N VAL A 276 -0.66 -1.79 -12.28
CA VAL A 276 -1.19 -0.61 -12.97
C VAL A 276 -0.95 0.65 -12.15
N VAL A 277 -1.26 0.63 -10.84
CA VAL A 277 -1.00 1.76 -9.94
C VAL A 277 0.48 2.14 -9.96
N VAL A 278 1.38 1.17 -9.82
CA VAL A 278 2.83 1.41 -9.86
C VAL A 278 3.24 2.05 -11.21
N ASN A 279 2.71 1.56 -12.33
CA ASN A 279 3.03 2.09 -13.65
C ASN A 279 2.48 3.50 -13.92
N ILE A 280 1.34 3.87 -13.32
CA ILE A 280 0.78 5.23 -13.41
C ILE A 280 1.71 6.25 -12.74
N PHE A 281 2.31 5.88 -11.60
CA PHE A 281 3.22 6.77 -10.87
C PHE A 281 4.66 6.79 -11.42
N LEU A 282 5.06 5.77 -12.17
CA LEU A 282 6.42 5.62 -12.71
C LEU A 282 6.91 6.83 -13.54
N PRO A 283 6.10 7.51 -14.37
CA PRO A 283 6.53 8.71 -15.08
C PRO A 283 6.87 9.88 -14.14
N LEU A 284 6.14 10.02 -13.03
CA LEU A 284 6.36 11.10 -12.05
C LEU A 284 7.65 10.93 -11.24
N THR A 285 8.27 9.74 -11.29
CA THR A 285 9.52 9.44 -10.57
C THR A 285 10.77 9.61 -11.44
N LYS A 286 10.60 9.92 -12.73
CA LYS A 286 11.72 10.04 -13.69
C LYS A 286 12.19 11.48 -13.95
N GLU A 287 11.48 12.47 -13.43
CA GLU A 287 11.83 13.90 -13.49
C GLU A 287 12.43 14.37 -12.16
#